data_ba93fbebf607880a6c4bf331941f3d2b
#
_entry.id   ba93fbebf607880a6c4bf331941f3d2b
#
_cell.length_a   1.000
_cell.length_b   1.000
_cell.length_c   1.000
_cell.angle_alpha   90.00
_cell.angle_beta   90.00
_cell.angle_gamma   90.00
#
_symmetry.space_group_name_H-M   'P 1'
#
loop_
_entity.id
_entity.type
_entity.pdbx_description
1 polymer ?
#
loop_
_entity_poly.entity_id
_entity_poly.type
_entity_poly.pdbx_seq_one_letter_code
_entity_poly.pdbx_strand_id
1 'polypeptide(L)'
;MVRRGRTRPKAGLSTGKTLDGVKARGQVVCGVNTGLAGFGAADSAGKWSGLDVDVCRAIAAATLGDAEKVKYVPLNAQQRFTALQSGEIDVLSRNTTFTLTRDASLGLNVTAVTYYDGQGFMVPVKTKIKSAKQLKGQTVCVQSGTTTEKNLTDYSKANNLNIKPVVFEKLEAAENAYFTGRCIAYTTDASGLASTRNKVA
;
A
#
# COMPACT_ATOMS: atom_id res chain seq x y z
N MET A 1 -48.78 26.26 24.13
CA MET A 1 -48.23 24.89 24.00
C MET A 1 -46.77 25.01 23.50
N VAL A 2 -45.77 24.94 24.37
CA VAL A 2 -44.37 25.11 24.04
C VAL A 2 -43.77 23.71 23.80
N ARG A 3 -43.27 23.44 22.56
CA ARG A 3 -42.61 22.19 22.25
C ARG A 3 -41.21 22.21 22.92
N ARG A 4 -41.04 21.37 23.95
CA ARG A 4 -39.70 21.07 24.49
C ARG A 4 -38.83 20.40 23.42
N GLY A 5 -37.78 21.07 23.00
CA GLY A 5 -36.76 20.52 22.14
C GLY A 5 -36.12 19.29 22.79
N ARG A 6 -36.28 18.13 22.18
CA ARG A 6 -35.46 16.94 22.54
C ARG A 6 -34.02 17.24 22.17
N THR A 7 -33.20 17.55 23.14
CA THR A 7 -31.74 17.45 23.01
C THR A 7 -31.40 15.99 22.73
N ARG A 8 -30.95 15.69 21.51
CA ARG A 8 -30.32 14.40 21.21
C ARG A 8 -29.17 14.22 22.22
N PRO A 9 -29.08 13.07 22.91
CA PRO A 9 -27.87 12.77 23.66
C PRO A 9 -26.71 12.82 22.62
N LYS A 10 -25.67 13.58 22.93
CA LYS A 10 -24.38 13.39 22.25
C LYS A 10 -24.03 11.93 22.50
N ALA A 11 -24.18 11.07 21.49
CA ALA A 11 -23.58 9.76 21.50
C ALA A 11 -22.11 10.04 21.75
N GLY A 12 -21.61 9.72 22.95
CA GLY A 12 -20.20 9.70 23.21
C GLY A 12 -19.62 8.75 22.17
N LEU A 13 -18.88 9.30 21.20
CA LEU A 13 -18.12 8.47 20.28
C LEU A 13 -17.26 7.58 21.18
N SER A 14 -17.56 6.28 21.18
CA SER A 14 -16.70 5.27 21.78
C SER A 14 -15.32 5.49 21.16
N THR A 15 -14.42 6.12 21.89
CA THR A 15 -13.04 6.25 21.47
C THR A 15 -12.47 4.85 21.55
N GLY A 16 -12.20 4.23 20.41
CA GLY A 16 -11.60 2.91 20.38
C GLY A 16 -10.21 2.95 21.02
N LYS A 17 -9.76 1.83 21.58
CA LYS A 17 -8.45 1.70 22.26
C LYS A 17 -7.27 2.32 21.48
N THR A 18 -7.29 2.23 20.15
CA THR A 18 -6.25 2.82 19.27
C THR A 18 -6.25 4.35 19.38
N LEU A 19 -7.41 5.00 19.30
CA LEU A 19 -7.49 6.47 19.41
C LEU A 19 -7.10 6.97 20.80
N ASP A 20 -7.48 6.25 21.84
CA ASP A 20 -7.09 6.59 23.22
C ASP A 20 -5.56 6.47 23.39
N GLY A 21 -4.95 5.43 22.83
CA GLY A 21 -3.49 5.25 22.80
C GLY A 21 -2.78 6.37 22.03
N VAL A 22 -3.29 6.76 20.86
CA VAL A 22 -2.77 7.88 20.07
C VAL A 22 -2.82 9.18 20.85
N LYS A 23 -3.95 9.49 21.50
CA LYS A 23 -4.11 10.70 22.33
C LYS A 23 -3.19 10.71 23.53
N ALA A 24 -3.08 9.58 24.26
CA ALA A 24 -2.22 9.45 25.41
C ALA A 24 -0.73 9.62 25.07
N ARG A 25 -0.31 9.09 23.91
CA ARG A 25 1.07 9.19 23.40
C ARG A 25 1.35 10.55 22.75
N GLY A 26 0.32 11.24 22.27
CA GLY A 26 0.44 12.50 21.54
C GLY A 26 1.05 12.35 20.13
N GLN A 27 1.00 11.17 19.55
CA GLN A 27 1.59 10.88 18.25
C GLN A 27 0.87 9.71 17.56
N VAL A 28 0.63 9.83 16.25
CA VAL A 28 0.16 8.73 15.37
C VAL A 28 1.36 7.94 14.88
N VAL A 29 1.34 6.62 15.03
CA VAL A 29 2.32 5.71 14.41
C VAL A 29 1.74 5.18 13.12
N CYS A 30 2.29 5.61 11.99
CA CYS A 30 1.75 5.33 10.67
C CYS A 30 2.70 4.44 9.86
N GLY A 31 2.22 3.26 9.45
CA GLY A 31 2.92 2.37 8.54
C GLY A 31 2.85 2.88 7.11
N VAL A 32 4.00 3.04 6.47
CA VAL A 32 4.14 3.58 5.10
C VAL A 32 4.99 2.66 4.22
N ASN A 33 5.03 2.92 2.92
CA ASN A 33 5.89 2.17 2.00
C ASN A 33 7.38 2.48 2.28
N THR A 34 8.27 1.57 1.91
CA THR A 34 9.72 1.70 2.06
C THR A 34 10.36 2.67 1.07
N GLY A 35 9.66 3.08 0.00
CA GLY A 35 10.23 3.98 -1.01
C GLY A 35 9.44 4.02 -2.32
N LEU A 36 8.12 4.28 -2.27
CA LEU A 36 7.28 4.46 -3.45
C LEU A 36 7.09 5.96 -3.71
N ALA A 37 7.87 6.51 -4.62
CA ALA A 37 7.82 7.95 -4.95
C ALA A 37 6.41 8.38 -5.39
N GLY A 38 5.96 9.55 -4.91
CA GLY A 38 4.61 10.07 -5.09
C GLY A 38 3.57 9.54 -4.09
N PHE A 39 3.83 8.42 -3.42
CA PHE A 39 2.93 7.82 -2.41
C PHE A 39 3.54 7.86 -1.01
N GLY A 40 4.68 7.22 -0.80
CA GLY A 40 5.35 7.20 0.48
C GLY A 40 6.84 6.94 0.30
N ALA A 41 7.63 7.99 0.38
CA ALA A 41 9.09 7.91 0.30
C ALA A 41 9.73 8.98 1.18
N ALA A 42 10.88 8.64 1.75
CA ALA A 42 11.73 9.59 2.44
C ALA A 42 12.82 10.10 1.48
N ASP A 43 13.15 11.40 1.58
CA ASP A 43 14.32 11.96 0.91
C ASP A 43 15.62 11.65 1.66
N SER A 44 16.75 12.14 1.15
CA SER A 44 18.07 11.95 1.77
C SER A 44 18.21 12.59 3.15
N ALA A 45 17.36 13.56 3.49
CA ALA A 45 17.30 14.18 4.82
C ALA A 45 16.32 13.46 5.76
N GLY A 46 15.70 12.36 5.31
CA GLY A 46 14.72 11.60 6.09
C GLY A 46 13.32 12.22 6.13
N LYS A 47 13.05 13.24 5.31
CA LYS A 47 11.72 13.88 5.23
C LYS A 47 10.80 13.05 4.35
N TRP A 48 9.69 12.61 4.93
CA TRP A 48 8.66 11.83 4.25
C TRP A 48 7.73 12.69 3.39
N SER A 49 7.33 12.19 2.24
CA SER A 49 6.41 12.86 1.33
C SER A 49 5.59 11.86 0.48
N GLY A 50 4.46 12.33 -0.05
CA GLY A 50 3.57 11.61 -0.94
C GLY A 50 2.17 11.41 -0.38
N LEU A 51 1.24 10.94 -1.23
CA LEU A 51 -0.18 10.80 -0.92
C LEU A 51 -0.44 10.01 0.38
N ASP A 52 0.22 8.86 0.55
CA ASP A 52 0.05 8.02 1.74
C ASP A 52 0.54 8.72 3.01
N VAL A 53 1.61 9.51 2.89
CA VAL A 53 2.17 10.33 3.98
C VAL A 53 1.21 11.46 4.36
N ASP A 54 0.58 12.11 3.37
CA ASP A 54 -0.37 13.19 3.61
C ASP A 54 -1.65 12.66 4.29
N VAL A 55 -2.06 11.43 4.00
CA VAL A 55 -3.15 10.77 4.74
C VAL A 55 -2.77 10.58 6.21
N CYS A 56 -1.55 10.14 6.52
CA CYS A 56 -1.08 10.03 7.92
C CYS A 56 -1.11 11.39 8.63
N ARG A 57 -0.67 12.46 7.95
CA ARG A 57 -0.71 13.84 8.46
C ARG A 57 -2.14 14.33 8.70
N ALA A 58 -3.05 14.04 7.76
CA ALA A 58 -4.46 14.40 7.92
C ALA A 58 -5.08 13.72 9.15
N ILE A 59 -4.75 12.45 9.41
CA ILE A 59 -5.20 11.72 10.59
C ILE A 59 -4.62 12.36 11.87
N ALA A 60 -3.35 12.71 11.89
CA ALA A 60 -2.73 13.37 13.03
C ALA A 60 -3.34 14.76 13.29
N ALA A 61 -3.56 15.55 12.27
CA ALA A 61 -4.25 16.84 12.38
C ALA A 61 -5.66 16.67 12.96
N ALA A 62 -6.43 15.69 12.48
CA ALA A 62 -7.79 15.45 12.93
C ALA A 62 -7.86 14.93 14.36
N THR A 63 -6.89 14.12 14.82
CA THR A 63 -6.92 13.46 16.12
C THR A 63 -6.17 14.22 17.21
N LEU A 64 -5.10 14.94 16.86
CA LEU A 64 -4.17 15.61 17.76
C LEU A 64 -4.07 17.12 17.53
N GLY A 65 -4.75 17.67 16.49
CA GLY A 65 -4.69 19.09 16.14
C GLY A 65 -3.39 19.52 15.46
N ASP A 66 -2.51 18.57 15.09
CA ASP A 66 -1.18 18.86 14.54
C ASP A 66 -0.76 17.77 13.53
N ALA A 67 -0.56 18.16 12.28
CA ALA A 67 -0.20 17.27 11.18
C ALA A 67 1.22 16.67 11.31
N GLU A 68 2.09 17.31 12.08
CA GLU A 68 3.48 16.85 12.23
C GLU A 68 3.64 15.80 13.35
N LYS A 69 2.59 15.53 14.12
CA LYS A 69 2.59 14.49 15.16
C LYS A 69 2.43 13.09 14.61
N VAL A 70 3.28 12.73 13.65
CA VAL A 70 3.34 11.42 13.02
C VAL A 70 4.72 10.80 13.19
N LYS A 71 4.74 9.52 13.58
CA LYS A 71 5.91 8.65 13.46
C LYS A 71 5.70 7.71 12.27
N TYR A 72 6.55 7.80 11.28
CA TYR A 72 6.50 6.91 10.11
C TYR A 72 7.27 5.62 10.36
N VAL A 73 6.66 4.48 10.01
CA VAL A 73 7.27 3.16 10.09
C VAL A 73 7.28 2.55 8.69
N PRO A 74 8.44 2.48 8.03
CA PRO A 74 8.55 1.87 6.71
C PRO A 74 8.38 0.35 6.82
N LEU A 75 7.42 -0.21 6.08
CA LEU A 75 7.08 -1.62 6.08
C LEU A 75 7.04 -2.17 4.66
N ASN A 76 7.53 -3.39 4.46
CA ASN A 76 7.34 -4.09 3.20
C ASN A 76 5.91 -4.69 3.09
N ALA A 77 5.61 -5.35 1.98
CA ALA A 77 4.26 -5.88 1.74
C ALA A 77 3.87 -7.03 2.66
N GLN A 78 4.82 -7.80 3.18
CA GLN A 78 4.55 -8.90 4.10
C GLN A 78 4.39 -8.44 5.55
N GLN A 79 5.21 -7.47 5.98
CA GLN A 79 5.24 -6.99 7.37
C GLN A 79 4.01 -6.16 7.76
N ARG A 80 3.43 -5.44 6.81
CA ARG A 80 2.42 -4.38 7.07
C ARG A 80 1.19 -4.84 7.86
N PHE A 81 0.69 -6.04 7.61
CA PHE A 81 -0.52 -6.52 8.29
C PHE A 81 -0.21 -7.01 9.71
N THR A 82 0.91 -7.69 9.89
CA THR A 82 1.36 -8.13 11.23
C THR A 82 1.64 -6.92 12.12
N ALA A 83 2.30 -5.88 11.60
CA ALA A 83 2.55 -4.64 12.33
C ALA A 83 1.24 -3.93 12.76
N LEU A 84 0.21 -3.93 11.90
CA LEU A 84 -1.10 -3.37 12.25
C LEU A 84 -1.82 -4.24 13.29
N GLN A 85 -1.83 -5.56 13.13
CA GLN A 85 -2.49 -6.48 14.04
C GLN A 85 -1.84 -6.53 15.43
N SER A 86 -0.52 -6.39 15.51
CA SER A 86 0.22 -6.35 16.78
C SER A 86 0.12 -5.01 17.52
N GLY A 87 -0.38 -3.96 16.85
CA GLY A 87 -0.41 -2.60 17.40
C GLY A 87 0.96 -1.90 17.35
N GLU A 88 1.92 -2.39 16.59
CA GLU A 88 3.18 -1.69 16.30
C GLU A 88 2.91 -0.38 15.57
N ILE A 89 1.89 -0.35 14.71
CA ILE A 89 1.37 0.83 14.05
C ILE A 89 -0.12 1.02 14.38
N ASP A 90 -0.57 2.26 14.45
CA ASP A 90 -1.98 2.61 14.66
C ASP A 90 -2.78 2.57 13.36
N VAL A 91 -2.13 2.97 12.28
CA VAL A 91 -2.71 3.12 10.94
C VAL A 91 -1.72 2.62 9.90
N LEU A 92 -2.23 1.95 8.90
CA LEU A 92 -1.48 1.59 7.69
C LEU A 92 -1.96 2.46 6.54
N SER A 93 -1.13 3.39 6.08
CA SER A 93 -1.37 4.20 4.89
C SER A 93 -0.27 3.94 3.87
N ARG A 94 -0.59 3.08 2.90
CA ARG A 94 0.30 2.70 1.81
C ARG A 94 -0.50 2.02 0.69
N ASN A 95 0.16 1.77 -0.46
CA ASN A 95 -0.40 1.03 -1.59
C ASN A 95 -0.89 -0.38 -1.18
N THR A 96 -2.04 -0.43 -0.52
CA THR A 96 -2.64 -1.63 0.04
C THR A 96 -4.04 -1.83 -0.51
N THR A 97 -4.20 -2.80 -1.40
CA THR A 97 -5.48 -3.09 -2.03
C THR A 97 -6.50 -3.53 -0.99
N PHE A 98 -7.69 -2.92 -0.99
CA PHE A 98 -8.84 -3.44 -0.27
C PHE A 98 -9.32 -4.73 -0.93
N THR A 99 -9.45 -5.79 -0.15
CA THR A 99 -10.04 -7.06 -0.59
C THR A 99 -10.90 -7.64 0.54
N LEU A 100 -11.95 -8.38 0.17
CA LEU A 100 -12.79 -9.05 1.15
C LEU A 100 -11.99 -9.99 2.07
N THR A 101 -10.99 -10.69 1.53
CA THR A 101 -10.11 -11.56 2.34
C THR A 101 -9.34 -10.77 3.39
N ARG A 102 -8.80 -9.60 3.04
CA ARG A 102 -8.05 -8.75 3.98
C ARG A 102 -8.96 -8.18 5.07
N ASP A 103 -10.16 -7.77 4.70
CA ASP A 103 -11.17 -7.28 5.63
C ASP A 103 -11.67 -8.40 6.55
N ALA A 104 -12.28 -9.43 5.98
CA ALA A 104 -12.97 -10.47 6.76
C ALA A 104 -12.01 -11.46 7.43
N SER A 105 -10.94 -11.91 6.73
CA SER A 105 -10.08 -12.98 7.25
C SER A 105 -8.93 -12.46 8.11
N LEU A 106 -8.43 -11.25 7.84
CA LEU A 106 -7.36 -10.65 8.65
C LEU A 106 -7.90 -9.74 9.75
N GLY A 107 -9.21 -9.48 9.80
CA GLY A 107 -9.84 -8.61 10.79
C GLY A 107 -9.37 -7.16 10.69
N LEU A 108 -9.09 -6.69 9.48
CA LEU A 108 -8.61 -5.34 9.23
C LEU A 108 -9.78 -4.41 8.94
N ASN A 109 -9.83 -3.28 9.61
CA ASN A 109 -10.82 -2.24 9.33
C ASN A 109 -10.29 -1.31 8.24
N VAL A 110 -10.90 -1.33 7.05
CA VAL A 110 -10.60 -0.36 5.99
C VAL A 110 -11.44 0.90 6.22
N THR A 111 -10.78 2.01 6.45
CA THR A 111 -11.45 3.27 6.81
C THR A 111 -11.78 4.14 5.61
N ALA A 112 -10.92 4.14 4.59
CA ALA A 112 -11.11 4.91 3.36
C ALA A 112 -10.34 4.31 2.19
N VAL A 113 -10.85 4.54 0.97
CA VAL A 113 -10.11 4.33 -0.28
C VAL A 113 -9.55 5.69 -0.70
N THR A 114 -8.24 5.82 -0.72
CA THR A 114 -7.54 7.07 -1.02
C THR A 114 -7.10 7.17 -2.48
N TYR A 115 -7.02 6.03 -3.17
CA TYR A 115 -6.61 5.95 -4.57
C TYR A 115 -7.24 4.74 -5.27
N TYR A 116 -7.78 4.92 -6.47
CA TYR A 116 -8.27 3.85 -7.33
C TYR A 116 -7.18 3.47 -8.33
N ASP A 117 -6.81 2.21 -8.36
CA ASP A 117 -5.70 1.70 -9.16
C ASP A 117 -6.06 0.38 -9.85
N GLY A 118 -5.13 -0.15 -10.62
CA GLY A 118 -5.20 -1.45 -11.26
C GLY A 118 -3.81 -2.09 -11.34
N GLN A 119 -3.76 -3.37 -11.72
CA GLN A 119 -2.50 -4.05 -11.98
C GLN A 119 -2.06 -3.86 -13.42
N GLY A 120 -0.75 -3.63 -13.62
CA GLY A 120 -0.13 -3.51 -14.92
C GLY A 120 1.13 -4.37 -15.06
N PHE A 121 1.71 -4.31 -16.26
CA PHE A 121 3.01 -4.91 -16.57
C PHE A 121 3.92 -3.86 -17.19
N MET A 122 5.14 -3.78 -16.71
CA MET A 122 6.21 -3.02 -17.33
C MET A 122 7.12 -3.97 -18.10
N VAL A 123 7.37 -3.64 -19.35
CA VAL A 123 8.24 -4.40 -20.25
C VAL A 123 9.18 -3.47 -21.00
N PRO A 124 10.39 -3.90 -21.38
CA PRO A 124 11.26 -3.09 -22.22
C PRO A 124 10.63 -2.85 -23.59
N VAL A 125 10.66 -1.61 -24.10
CA VAL A 125 10.08 -1.21 -25.39
C VAL A 125 10.58 -2.10 -26.54
N LYS A 126 11.85 -2.51 -26.50
CA LYS A 126 12.47 -3.38 -27.51
C LYS A 126 11.82 -4.76 -27.64
N THR A 127 11.10 -5.23 -26.63
CA THR A 127 10.44 -6.56 -26.66
C THR A 127 9.17 -6.57 -27.50
N LYS A 128 8.60 -5.39 -27.79
CA LYS A 128 7.32 -5.21 -28.51
C LYS A 128 6.14 -5.96 -27.89
N ILE A 129 6.24 -6.40 -26.63
CA ILE A 129 5.15 -7.05 -25.88
C ILE A 129 4.06 -6.01 -25.61
N LYS A 130 2.82 -6.31 -26.00
CA LYS A 130 1.65 -5.42 -25.85
C LYS A 130 0.54 -6.04 -25.02
N SER A 131 0.66 -7.31 -24.66
CA SER A 131 -0.37 -8.05 -23.93
C SER A 131 0.26 -9.03 -22.97
N ALA A 132 -0.36 -9.21 -21.79
CA ALA A 132 0.06 -10.21 -20.82
C ALA A 132 0.05 -11.65 -21.37
N LYS A 133 -0.77 -11.94 -22.38
CA LYS A 133 -0.78 -13.25 -23.07
C LYS A 133 0.55 -13.55 -23.79
N GLN A 134 1.28 -12.52 -24.20
CA GLN A 134 2.59 -12.66 -24.84
C GLN A 134 3.72 -12.99 -23.85
N LEU A 135 3.43 -12.99 -22.54
CA LEU A 135 4.35 -13.41 -21.48
C LEU A 135 4.35 -14.93 -21.27
N LYS A 136 3.73 -15.72 -22.14
CA LYS A 136 3.71 -17.19 -22.06
C LYS A 136 5.12 -17.76 -21.91
N GLY A 137 5.34 -18.54 -20.84
CA GLY A 137 6.63 -19.16 -20.52
C GLY A 137 7.73 -18.21 -20.03
N GLN A 138 7.45 -16.91 -19.96
CA GLN A 138 8.42 -15.87 -19.60
C GLN A 138 8.55 -15.69 -18.09
N THR A 139 9.67 -15.09 -17.67
CA THR A 139 9.91 -14.69 -16.28
C THR A 139 9.29 -13.32 -16.00
N VAL A 140 8.56 -13.20 -14.88
CA VAL A 140 7.95 -11.94 -14.43
C VAL A 140 8.35 -11.68 -12.99
N CYS A 141 9.00 -10.54 -12.73
CA CYS A 141 9.34 -10.09 -11.39
C CYS A 141 8.08 -9.58 -10.68
N VAL A 142 7.93 -9.92 -9.40
CA VAL A 142 6.80 -9.53 -8.56
C VAL A 142 7.20 -9.49 -7.10
N GLN A 143 6.54 -8.64 -6.30
CA GLN A 143 6.77 -8.58 -4.86
C GLN A 143 5.85 -9.56 -4.11
N SER A 144 6.40 -10.30 -3.16
CA SER A 144 5.65 -11.25 -2.31
C SER A 144 4.65 -10.54 -1.38
N GLY A 145 3.58 -11.27 -1.00
CA GLY A 145 2.55 -10.77 -0.09
C GLY A 145 1.64 -9.70 -0.69
N THR A 146 1.59 -9.63 -2.02
CA THR A 146 0.77 -8.66 -2.77
C THR A 146 -0.41 -9.33 -3.47
N THR A 147 -1.45 -8.54 -3.76
CA THR A 147 -2.53 -8.98 -4.66
C THR A 147 -2.01 -9.23 -6.07
N THR A 148 -0.98 -8.51 -6.48
CA THR A 148 -0.40 -8.61 -7.82
C THR A 148 0.36 -9.91 -8.03
N GLU A 149 1.00 -10.47 -6.99
CA GLU A 149 1.58 -11.82 -7.02
C GLU A 149 0.49 -12.89 -7.22
N LYS A 150 -0.57 -12.81 -6.42
CA LYS A 150 -1.70 -13.74 -6.53
C LYS A 150 -2.36 -13.65 -7.90
N ASN A 151 -2.69 -12.46 -8.35
CA ASN A 151 -3.34 -12.24 -9.64
C ASN A 151 -2.47 -12.70 -10.82
N LEU A 152 -1.15 -12.51 -10.76
CA LEU A 152 -0.22 -13.04 -11.78
C LEU A 152 -0.32 -14.57 -11.89
N THR A 153 -0.34 -15.24 -10.76
CA THR A 153 -0.44 -16.70 -10.68
C THR A 153 -1.78 -17.19 -11.21
N ASP A 154 -2.87 -16.58 -10.75
CA ASP A 154 -4.24 -16.94 -11.15
C ASP A 154 -4.45 -16.69 -12.66
N TYR A 155 -4.00 -15.54 -13.15
CA TYR A 155 -4.11 -15.19 -14.57
C TYR A 155 -3.30 -16.15 -15.46
N SER A 156 -2.08 -16.46 -15.04
CA SER A 156 -1.23 -17.41 -15.75
C SER A 156 -1.88 -18.79 -15.87
N LYS A 157 -2.46 -19.27 -14.76
CA LYS A 157 -3.15 -20.56 -14.70
C LYS A 157 -4.42 -20.55 -15.56
N ALA A 158 -5.28 -19.55 -15.40
CA ALA A 158 -6.56 -19.44 -16.11
C ALA A 158 -6.38 -19.35 -17.64
N ASN A 159 -5.25 -18.81 -18.11
CA ASN A 159 -4.96 -18.65 -19.54
C ASN A 159 -3.92 -19.65 -20.10
N ASN A 160 -3.50 -20.64 -19.31
CA ASN A 160 -2.48 -21.64 -19.71
C ASN A 160 -1.18 -21.00 -20.21
N LEU A 161 -0.72 -19.93 -19.52
CA LEU A 161 0.45 -19.16 -19.98
C LEU A 161 1.77 -19.70 -19.44
N ASN A 162 1.75 -20.48 -18.35
CA ASN A 162 2.97 -20.99 -17.71
C ASN A 162 4.00 -19.87 -17.44
N ILE A 163 3.55 -18.70 -17.02
CA ILE A 163 4.42 -17.60 -16.60
C ILE A 163 5.22 -18.06 -15.39
N LYS A 164 6.49 -17.70 -15.33
CA LYS A 164 7.41 -18.03 -14.24
C LYS A 164 7.59 -16.83 -13.33
N PRO A 165 6.87 -16.73 -12.18
CA PRO A 165 7.06 -15.63 -11.24
C PRO A 165 8.47 -15.70 -10.63
N VAL A 166 9.15 -14.57 -10.58
CA VAL A 166 10.39 -14.38 -9.81
C VAL A 166 10.03 -13.45 -8.65
N VAL A 167 9.93 -14.03 -7.47
CA VAL A 167 9.33 -13.37 -6.30
C VAL A 167 10.41 -12.75 -5.42
N PHE A 168 10.19 -11.50 -4.99
CA PHE A 168 11.08 -10.74 -4.12
C PHE A 168 10.32 -10.20 -2.91
N GLU A 169 10.95 -10.23 -1.76
CA GLU A 169 10.37 -9.65 -0.54
C GLU A 169 10.40 -8.11 -0.58
N LYS A 170 11.51 -7.54 -1.04
CA LYS A 170 11.73 -6.09 -1.09
C LYS A 170 11.32 -5.52 -2.45
N LEU A 171 10.63 -4.37 -2.44
CA LEU A 171 10.27 -3.63 -3.65
C LEU A 171 11.49 -3.34 -4.54
N GLU A 172 12.52 -2.75 -3.96
CA GLU A 172 13.75 -2.38 -4.67
C GLU A 172 14.46 -3.58 -5.31
N ALA A 173 14.42 -4.75 -4.66
CA ALA A 173 15.01 -5.96 -5.21
C ALA A 173 14.26 -6.46 -6.45
N ALA A 174 12.91 -6.34 -6.47
CA ALA A 174 12.11 -6.67 -7.63
C ALA A 174 12.37 -5.72 -8.80
N GLU A 175 12.45 -4.40 -8.51
CA GLU A 175 12.77 -3.36 -9.49
C GLU A 175 14.16 -3.57 -10.09
N ASN A 176 15.19 -3.75 -9.25
CA ASN A 176 16.57 -3.97 -9.68
C ASN A 176 16.71 -5.24 -10.52
N ALA A 177 16.04 -6.33 -10.14
CA ALA A 177 16.03 -7.56 -10.91
C ALA A 177 15.42 -7.37 -12.31
N TYR A 178 14.37 -6.56 -12.43
CA TYR A 178 13.80 -6.21 -13.71
C TYR A 178 14.74 -5.35 -14.55
N PHE A 179 15.33 -4.29 -13.98
CA PHE A 179 16.23 -3.39 -14.70
C PHE A 179 17.53 -4.06 -15.16
N THR A 180 18.02 -5.05 -14.39
CA THR A 180 19.18 -5.86 -14.76
C THR A 180 18.86 -7.00 -15.74
N GLY A 181 17.58 -7.11 -16.16
CA GLY A 181 17.15 -8.10 -17.18
C GLY A 181 16.95 -9.51 -16.64
N ARG A 182 16.90 -9.73 -15.34
CA ARG A 182 16.59 -11.03 -14.73
C ARG A 182 15.17 -11.49 -15.05
N CYS A 183 14.24 -10.56 -15.25
CA CYS A 183 12.88 -10.81 -15.69
C CYS A 183 12.58 -10.01 -16.96
N ILE A 184 11.79 -10.60 -17.86
CA ILE A 184 11.33 -9.91 -19.09
C ILE A 184 10.26 -8.85 -18.78
N ALA A 185 9.54 -9.00 -17.68
CA ALA A 185 8.53 -8.07 -17.24
C ALA A 185 8.56 -7.90 -15.72
N TYR A 186 8.05 -6.77 -15.26
CA TYR A 186 7.74 -6.50 -13.85
C TYR A 186 6.26 -6.18 -13.71
N THR A 187 5.59 -6.74 -12.69
CA THR A 187 4.18 -6.48 -12.43
C THR A 187 3.95 -6.00 -11.01
N THR A 188 3.19 -4.93 -10.90
CA THR A 188 2.66 -4.36 -9.66
C THR A 188 1.47 -3.45 -10.01
N ASP A 189 1.02 -2.63 -9.07
CA ASP A 189 0.00 -1.62 -9.31
C ASP A 189 0.44 -0.65 -10.41
N ALA A 190 -0.48 -0.18 -11.25
CA ALA A 190 -0.17 0.71 -12.37
C ALA A 190 0.51 2.01 -11.91
N SER A 191 0.05 2.57 -10.79
CA SER A 191 0.70 3.72 -10.15
C SER A 191 2.11 3.41 -9.67
N GLY A 192 2.32 2.20 -9.13
CA GLY A 192 3.64 1.70 -8.73
C GLY A 192 4.59 1.57 -9.93
N LEU A 193 4.11 1.07 -11.07
CA LEU A 193 4.91 1.01 -12.30
C LEU A 193 5.29 2.40 -12.80
N ALA A 194 4.38 3.39 -12.70
CA ALA A 194 4.67 4.77 -13.05
C ALA A 194 5.76 5.36 -12.14
N SER A 195 5.67 5.12 -10.82
CA SER A 195 6.70 5.52 -9.87
C SER A 195 8.06 4.89 -10.18
N THR A 196 8.09 3.57 -10.47
CA THR A 196 9.30 2.82 -10.82
C THR A 196 9.95 3.36 -12.11
N ARG A 197 9.13 3.66 -13.13
CA ARG A 197 9.61 4.21 -14.40
C ARG A 197 10.31 5.56 -14.20
N ASN A 198 9.81 6.40 -13.32
CA ASN A 198 10.39 7.73 -13.06
C ASN A 198 11.77 7.67 -12.39
N LYS A 199 12.17 6.52 -11.81
CA LYS A 199 13.52 6.34 -11.23
C LYS A 199 14.62 6.20 -12.29
N VAL A 200 14.26 5.92 -13.55
CA VAL A 200 15.18 5.64 -14.66
C VAL A 200 14.93 6.51 -15.90
N ALA A 201 14.06 7.51 -15.76
CA ALA A 201 13.75 8.49 -16.80
C ALA A 201 14.73 9.66 -16.80
#